data_649ffb4c81ea66f16737c1330168e411
#
_entry.id   649ffb4c81ea66f16737c1330168e411
#
_cell.length_a   1.000
_cell.length_b   1.000
_cell.length_c   1.000
_cell.angle_alpha   90.00
_cell.angle_beta   90.00
_cell.angle_gamma   90.00
#
_symmetry.space_group_name_H-M   'P 1'
#
loop_
_entity.id
_entity.type
_entity.pdbx_description
1 polymer ?
#
loop_
_entity_poly.entity_id
_entity_poly.type
_entity_poly.pdbx_seq_one_letter_code
_entity_poly.pdbx_strand_id
1 'polypeptide(L)'
;MLLKNGSTGNYVMYLQYGLHIMCCPPGSFDSKFGSGTENAVKKYQGKKGLTQDGIVGDGTWNALVSDIKTIQQLLKNKGYYASTVDGLAGSGTYNAVISFQKASGLTADGMVGSATLNALNASSGGTSGRSHSITLPTNRNYLWAQKNPDIVKLVGNSGCSLVAVLNTANIYGPREFTPNEVLTACGNWGANGLNTWALPSKCNGKIDTSKYTHGGKVQATVFSAVKASIDNNLPIIIRLNSSNGKKTHFVTAIAYTGDCSSASSISVIDPAGGVIRTLEEAGTARNETVYGDYIATARRS
;
A
#
# COMPACT_ATOMS: atom_id res chain seq x y z
N MET A 1 -18.28 -16.30 6.74
CA MET A 1 -19.32 -16.06 5.70
C MET A 1 -19.12 -17.03 4.56
N LEU A 2 -20.21 -17.48 3.90
CA LEU A 2 -20.09 -18.36 2.75
C LEU A 2 -21.07 -17.91 1.65
N LEU A 3 -20.53 -17.44 0.50
CA LEU A 3 -21.33 -17.11 -0.69
C LEU A 3 -20.82 -17.93 -1.88
N LYS A 4 -21.74 -18.49 -2.65
CA LYS A 4 -21.46 -19.31 -3.83
C LYS A 4 -22.61 -19.23 -4.82
N ASN A 5 -22.47 -19.85 -5.97
CA ASN A 5 -23.55 -19.91 -6.97
C ASN A 5 -24.88 -20.34 -6.33
N GLY A 6 -25.93 -19.60 -6.61
CA GLY A 6 -27.25 -19.72 -5.99
C GLY A 6 -27.49 -18.84 -4.74
N SER A 7 -26.46 -18.24 -4.13
CA SER A 7 -26.63 -17.28 -3.03
C SER A 7 -27.31 -16.00 -3.52
N THR A 8 -28.10 -15.35 -2.64
CA THR A 8 -28.82 -14.08 -2.96
C THR A 8 -28.77 -13.11 -1.79
N GLY A 9 -29.09 -11.84 -2.03
CA GLY A 9 -29.26 -10.82 -1.01
C GLY A 9 -28.14 -9.78 -0.94
N ASN A 10 -28.19 -8.93 0.09
CA ASN A 10 -27.33 -7.74 0.18
C ASN A 10 -25.82 -8.03 0.17
N TYR A 11 -25.38 -9.13 0.77
CA TYR A 11 -23.97 -9.50 0.75
C TYR A 11 -23.49 -9.91 -0.64
N VAL A 12 -24.36 -10.48 -1.48
CA VAL A 12 -24.06 -10.73 -2.89
C VAL A 12 -23.94 -9.41 -3.66
N MET A 13 -24.81 -8.44 -3.36
CA MET A 13 -24.72 -7.11 -3.95
C MET A 13 -23.42 -6.39 -3.58
N TYR A 14 -23.04 -6.42 -2.30
CA TYR A 14 -21.74 -5.86 -1.86
C TYR A 14 -20.56 -6.56 -2.54
N LEU A 15 -20.63 -7.89 -2.68
CA LEU A 15 -19.65 -8.66 -3.40
C LEU A 15 -19.54 -8.21 -4.87
N GLN A 16 -20.67 -8.09 -5.56
CA GLN A 16 -20.72 -7.70 -6.98
C GLN A 16 -20.13 -6.31 -7.22
N TYR A 17 -20.51 -5.32 -6.41
CA TYR A 17 -19.90 -3.98 -6.47
C TYR A 17 -18.40 -4.01 -6.15
N GLY A 18 -18.01 -4.74 -5.10
CA GLY A 18 -16.61 -4.86 -4.71
C GLY A 18 -15.76 -5.50 -5.80
N LEU A 19 -16.19 -6.59 -6.38
CA LEU A 19 -15.52 -7.26 -7.49
C LEU A 19 -15.37 -6.33 -8.71
N HIS A 20 -16.42 -5.58 -9.06
CA HIS A 20 -16.37 -4.63 -10.16
C HIS A 20 -15.33 -3.53 -9.89
N ILE A 21 -15.39 -2.90 -8.72
CA ILE A 21 -14.42 -1.88 -8.30
C ILE A 21 -12.98 -2.43 -8.37
N MET A 22 -12.76 -3.70 -8.02
CA MET A 22 -11.46 -4.38 -8.09
C MET A 22 -11.11 -4.93 -9.49
N CYS A 23 -11.73 -4.41 -10.55
CA CYS A 23 -11.49 -4.80 -11.94
C CYS A 23 -11.75 -6.30 -12.21
N CYS A 24 -12.76 -6.84 -11.56
CA CYS A 24 -13.27 -8.20 -11.77
C CYS A 24 -14.80 -8.12 -11.98
N PRO A 25 -15.29 -7.52 -13.10
CA PRO A 25 -16.72 -7.24 -13.27
C PRO A 25 -17.56 -8.52 -13.31
N PRO A 26 -18.63 -8.62 -12.48
CA PRO A 26 -19.50 -9.78 -12.42
C PRO A 26 -20.59 -9.81 -13.51
N GLY A 27 -20.71 -8.74 -14.29
CA GLY A 27 -21.75 -8.54 -15.32
C GLY A 27 -22.89 -7.67 -14.81
N SER A 28 -23.55 -8.02 -13.71
CA SER A 28 -24.68 -7.28 -13.15
C SER A 28 -24.55 -7.06 -11.64
N PHE A 29 -25.33 -6.09 -11.12
CA PHE A 29 -25.46 -5.81 -9.68
C PHE A 29 -26.91 -6.17 -9.25
N ASP A 30 -27.28 -7.45 -9.41
CA ASP A 30 -28.65 -7.96 -9.25
C ASP A 30 -28.91 -8.70 -7.93
N SER A 31 -27.90 -8.71 -7.04
CA SER A 31 -27.94 -9.45 -5.77
C SER A 31 -28.10 -10.98 -5.91
N LYS A 32 -27.79 -11.53 -7.10
CA LYS A 32 -27.85 -12.98 -7.38
C LYS A 32 -26.46 -13.48 -7.75
N PHE A 33 -25.97 -14.45 -7.01
CA PHE A 33 -24.68 -15.08 -7.30
C PHE A 33 -24.85 -16.11 -8.43
N GLY A 34 -24.73 -15.67 -9.66
CA GLY A 34 -24.75 -16.52 -10.86
C GLY A 34 -23.33 -16.81 -11.35
N SER A 35 -23.24 -17.42 -12.55
CA SER A 35 -21.98 -17.79 -13.21
C SER A 35 -21.06 -16.58 -13.47
N GLY A 36 -21.63 -15.41 -13.79
CA GLY A 36 -20.88 -14.16 -13.96
C GLY A 36 -20.17 -13.74 -12.66
N THR A 37 -20.88 -13.80 -11.53
CA THR A 37 -20.31 -13.51 -10.20
C THR A 37 -19.26 -14.55 -9.81
N GLU A 38 -19.52 -15.85 -10.08
CA GLU A 38 -18.54 -16.92 -9.81
C GLU A 38 -17.23 -16.71 -10.57
N ASN A 39 -17.31 -16.41 -11.86
CA ASN A 39 -16.13 -16.13 -12.69
C ASN A 39 -15.38 -14.89 -12.19
N ALA A 40 -16.07 -13.85 -11.77
CA ALA A 40 -15.47 -12.66 -11.19
C ALA A 40 -14.75 -12.97 -9.87
N VAL A 41 -15.34 -13.84 -9.02
CA VAL A 41 -14.69 -14.31 -7.78
C VAL A 41 -13.41 -15.09 -8.09
N LYS A 42 -13.44 -16.06 -9.02
CA LYS A 42 -12.24 -16.80 -9.44
C LYS A 42 -11.13 -15.87 -9.92
N LYS A 43 -11.49 -14.89 -10.74
CA LYS A 43 -10.55 -13.87 -11.22
C LYS A 43 -9.96 -13.03 -10.08
N TYR A 44 -10.78 -12.62 -9.11
CA TYR A 44 -10.33 -11.88 -7.95
C TYR A 44 -9.42 -12.74 -7.05
N GLN A 45 -9.80 -13.99 -6.78
CA GLN A 45 -9.01 -14.95 -6.03
C GLN A 45 -7.63 -15.13 -6.66
N GLY A 46 -7.56 -15.30 -7.99
CA GLY A 46 -6.28 -15.38 -8.71
C GLY A 46 -5.41 -14.15 -8.54
N LYS A 47 -6.00 -12.94 -8.61
CA LYS A 47 -5.27 -11.68 -8.34
C LYS A 47 -4.71 -11.60 -6.91
N LYS A 48 -5.36 -12.27 -5.95
CA LYS A 48 -4.97 -12.28 -4.54
C LYS A 48 -4.12 -13.49 -4.12
N GLY A 49 -3.78 -14.38 -5.05
CA GLY A 49 -3.05 -15.60 -4.74
C GLY A 49 -3.87 -16.60 -3.88
N LEU A 50 -5.20 -16.48 -3.90
CA LEU A 50 -6.11 -17.40 -3.22
C LEU A 50 -6.50 -18.55 -4.13
N THR A 51 -7.01 -19.66 -3.54
CA THR A 51 -7.59 -20.77 -4.30
C THR A 51 -8.75 -20.27 -5.16
N GLN A 52 -8.68 -20.51 -6.48
CA GLN A 52 -9.64 -20.03 -7.48
C GLN A 52 -10.85 -20.96 -7.59
N ASP A 53 -11.54 -21.22 -6.48
CA ASP A 53 -12.69 -22.13 -6.40
C ASP A 53 -14.03 -21.45 -6.74
N GLY A 54 -14.05 -20.11 -6.81
CA GLY A 54 -15.27 -19.34 -7.06
C GLY A 54 -16.18 -19.25 -5.84
N ILE A 55 -15.73 -19.66 -4.66
CA ILE A 55 -16.47 -19.63 -3.40
C ILE A 55 -15.92 -18.51 -2.53
N VAL A 56 -16.80 -17.69 -1.98
CA VAL A 56 -16.40 -16.61 -1.08
C VAL A 56 -16.52 -17.09 0.35
N GLY A 57 -15.45 -17.70 0.85
CA GLY A 57 -15.24 -17.96 2.27
C GLY A 57 -14.60 -16.76 2.97
N ASP A 58 -14.26 -16.93 4.27
CA ASP A 58 -13.71 -15.84 5.09
C ASP A 58 -12.42 -15.24 4.50
N GLY A 59 -11.55 -16.04 3.92
CA GLY A 59 -10.32 -15.56 3.28
C GLY A 59 -10.60 -14.61 2.11
N THR A 60 -11.48 -15.01 1.19
CA THR A 60 -11.85 -14.18 0.02
C THR A 60 -12.61 -12.93 0.46
N TRP A 61 -13.55 -13.09 1.41
CA TRP A 61 -14.34 -11.97 1.91
C TRP A 61 -13.48 -10.92 2.62
N ASN A 62 -12.62 -11.34 3.55
CA ASN A 62 -11.74 -10.44 4.30
C ASN A 62 -10.76 -9.70 3.39
N ALA A 63 -10.23 -10.36 2.36
CA ALA A 63 -9.40 -9.73 1.35
C ALA A 63 -10.16 -8.62 0.62
N LEU A 64 -11.39 -8.89 0.16
CA LEU A 64 -12.21 -7.91 -0.53
C LEU A 64 -12.60 -6.72 0.37
N VAL A 65 -13.03 -6.98 1.60
CA VAL A 65 -13.34 -5.95 2.60
C VAL A 65 -12.14 -5.04 2.86
N SER A 66 -10.95 -5.62 2.97
CA SER A 66 -9.71 -4.84 3.15
C SER A 66 -9.41 -3.93 1.96
N ASP A 67 -9.53 -4.46 0.74
CA ASP A 67 -9.33 -3.68 -0.49
C ASP A 67 -10.34 -2.53 -0.59
N ILE A 68 -11.61 -2.82 -0.35
CA ILE A 68 -12.66 -1.80 -0.42
C ILE A 68 -12.51 -0.74 0.66
N LYS A 69 -12.12 -1.11 1.89
CA LYS A 69 -11.78 -0.10 2.92
C LYS A 69 -10.69 0.86 2.45
N THR A 70 -9.65 0.35 1.81
CA THR A 70 -8.58 1.17 1.25
C THR A 70 -9.13 2.15 0.21
N ILE A 71 -9.96 1.67 -0.72
CA ILE A 71 -10.57 2.53 -1.75
C ILE A 71 -11.51 3.57 -1.14
N GLN A 72 -12.38 3.17 -0.20
CA GLN A 72 -13.28 4.09 0.51
C GLN A 72 -12.50 5.18 1.24
N GLN A 73 -11.39 4.82 1.92
CA GLN A 73 -10.55 5.79 2.61
C GLN A 73 -9.88 6.77 1.63
N LEU A 74 -9.35 6.29 0.51
CA LEU A 74 -8.76 7.14 -0.52
C LEU A 74 -9.80 8.10 -1.10
N LEU A 75 -10.99 7.62 -1.43
CA LEU A 75 -12.10 8.45 -1.91
C LEU A 75 -12.55 9.47 -0.86
N LYS A 76 -12.57 9.09 0.41
CA LYS A 76 -12.89 9.99 1.53
C LYS A 76 -11.85 11.09 1.67
N ASN A 77 -10.57 10.77 1.60
CA ASN A 77 -9.47 11.73 1.63
C ASN A 77 -9.54 12.72 0.45
N LYS A 78 -10.11 12.29 -0.67
CA LYS A 78 -10.37 13.11 -1.86
C LYS A 78 -11.69 13.90 -1.81
N GLY A 79 -12.49 13.73 -0.77
CA GLY A 79 -13.80 14.38 -0.62
C GLY A 79 -14.92 13.77 -1.47
N TYR A 80 -14.71 12.61 -2.07
CA TYR A 80 -15.72 11.91 -2.91
C TYR A 80 -16.54 10.87 -2.16
N TYR A 81 -16.19 10.53 -0.92
CA TYR A 81 -16.90 9.53 -0.11
C TYR A 81 -17.17 10.06 1.30
N ALA A 82 -18.44 10.32 1.60
CA ALA A 82 -18.87 10.89 2.88
C ALA A 82 -19.31 9.85 3.91
N SER A 83 -19.52 8.60 3.48
CA SER A 83 -20.02 7.52 4.34
C SER A 83 -18.91 6.90 5.22
N THR A 84 -19.31 5.94 6.05
CA THR A 84 -18.40 5.16 6.88
C THR A 84 -17.49 4.29 6.03
N VAL A 85 -16.22 4.22 6.37
CA VAL A 85 -15.24 3.30 5.77
C VAL A 85 -15.40 1.93 6.41
N ASP A 86 -16.31 1.13 5.89
CA ASP A 86 -16.72 -0.17 6.44
C ASP A 86 -16.20 -1.37 5.62
N GLY A 87 -15.75 -1.13 4.39
CA GLY A 87 -15.30 -2.17 3.47
C GLY A 87 -16.44 -2.87 2.72
N LEU A 88 -17.67 -2.39 2.84
CA LEU A 88 -18.83 -2.91 2.11
C LEU A 88 -19.07 -2.03 0.88
N ALA A 89 -18.79 -2.56 -0.31
CA ALA A 89 -19.01 -1.84 -1.55
C ALA A 89 -20.49 -1.88 -1.95
N GLY A 90 -21.15 -0.73 -1.91
CA GLY A 90 -22.49 -0.55 -2.44
C GLY A 90 -22.50 0.49 -3.57
N SER A 91 -23.70 0.88 -4.02
CA SER A 91 -23.88 1.94 -5.00
C SER A 91 -23.20 3.26 -4.60
N GLY A 92 -23.15 3.57 -3.30
CA GLY A 92 -22.47 4.76 -2.77
C GLY A 92 -20.97 4.74 -3.06
N THR A 93 -20.27 3.64 -2.78
CA THR A 93 -18.85 3.47 -3.09
C THR A 93 -18.60 3.51 -4.60
N TYR A 94 -19.43 2.79 -5.37
CA TYR A 94 -19.34 2.77 -6.84
C TYR A 94 -19.51 4.17 -7.45
N ASN A 95 -20.53 4.90 -7.05
CA ASN A 95 -20.79 6.26 -7.54
C ASN A 95 -19.68 7.24 -7.12
N ALA A 96 -19.06 7.05 -5.96
CA ALA A 96 -17.91 7.84 -5.53
C ALA A 96 -16.70 7.60 -6.44
N VAL A 97 -16.45 6.35 -6.86
CA VAL A 97 -15.40 6.03 -7.86
C VAL A 97 -15.70 6.71 -9.18
N ILE A 98 -16.93 6.58 -9.72
CA ILE A 98 -17.37 7.24 -10.97
C ILE A 98 -17.16 8.76 -10.89
N SER A 99 -17.60 9.38 -9.81
CA SER A 99 -17.49 10.84 -9.62
C SER A 99 -16.03 11.29 -9.59
N PHE A 100 -15.18 10.55 -8.87
CA PHE A 100 -13.76 10.80 -8.83
C PHE A 100 -13.09 10.64 -10.20
N GLN A 101 -13.40 9.56 -10.93
CA GLN A 101 -12.88 9.31 -12.28
C GLN A 101 -13.22 10.46 -13.24
N LYS A 102 -14.52 10.90 -13.26
CA LYS A 102 -14.97 12.04 -14.06
C LYS A 102 -14.18 13.31 -13.73
N ALA A 103 -14.07 13.63 -12.45
CA ALA A 103 -13.33 14.84 -12.00
C ALA A 103 -11.83 14.77 -12.30
N SER A 104 -11.27 13.57 -12.39
CA SER A 104 -9.86 13.34 -12.71
C SER A 104 -9.58 13.16 -14.21
N GLY A 105 -10.58 13.32 -15.10
CA GLY A 105 -10.43 13.14 -16.55
C GLY A 105 -10.16 11.69 -16.97
N LEU A 106 -10.54 10.72 -16.12
CA LEU A 106 -10.38 9.29 -16.38
C LEU A 106 -11.65 8.69 -16.97
N THR A 107 -11.53 7.50 -17.58
CA THR A 107 -12.70 6.71 -17.99
C THR A 107 -13.55 6.39 -16.74
N ALA A 108 -14.79 6.85 -16.74
CA ALA A 108 -15.71 6.69 -15.61
C ALA A 108 -16.45 5.35 -15.68
N ASP A 109 -15.72 4.25 -15.50
CA ASP A 109 -16.21 2.87 -15.58
C ASP A 109 -16.49 2.24 -14.20
N GLY A 110 -16.18 2.95 -13.11
CA GLY A 110 -16.35 2.48 -11.74
C GLY A 110 -15.32 1.43 -11.31
N MET A 111 -14.29 1.18 -12.12
CA MET A 111 -13.21 0.25 -11.80
C MET A 111 -11.97 0.98 -11.34
N VAL A 112 -11.38 0.54 -10.23
CA VAL A 112 -10.14 1.11 -9.71
C VAL A 112 -8.95 0.35 -10.29
N GLY A 113 -8.70 0.59 -11.59
CA GLY A 113 -7.48 0.15 -12.27
C GLY A 113 -6.28 1.02 -11.91
N SER A 114 -5.12 0.74 -12.52
CA SER A 114 -3.86 1.45 -12.23
C SER A 114 -3.97 2.97 -12.38
N ALA A 115 -4.63 3.46 -13.44
CA ALA A 115 -4.82 4.89 -13.67
C ALA A 115 -5.66 5.54 -12.55
N THR A 116 -6.78 4.92 -12.18
CA THR A 116 -7.66 5.41 -11.10
C THR A 116 -6.96 5.34 -9.74
N LEU A 117 -6.24 4.26 -9.46
CA LEU A 117 -5.52 4.10 -8.20
C LEU A 117 -4.38 5.13 -8.07
N ASN A 118 -3.64 5.38 -9.16
CA ASN A 118 -2.61 6.42 -9.20
C ASN A 118 -3.20 7.81 -8.93
N ALA A 119 -4.33 8.13 -9.54
CA ALA A 119 -5.02 9.40 -9.32
C ALA A 119 -5.60 9.51 -7.89
N LEU A 120 -6.12 8.43 -7.31
CA LEU A 120 -6.56 8.38 -5.91
C LEU A 120 -5.41 8.59 -4.93
N ASN A 121 -4.25 8.03 -5.22
CA ASN A 121 -3.06 8.17 -4.40
C ASN A 121 -2.34 9.52 -4.61
N ALA A 122 -2.61 10.23 -5.71
CA ALA A 122 -2.12 11.60 -5.89
C ALA A 122 -2.75 12.51 -4.83
N SER A 123 -1.96 13.17 -3.98
CA SER A 123 -2.43 13.94 -2.82
C SER A 123 -3.42 15.05 -3.19
N SER A 124 -4.52 15.18 -2.42
CA SER A 124 -5.46 16.30 -2.50
C SER A 124 -4.97 17.43 -1.60
N GLY A 125 -4.22 18.33 -2.13
CA GLY A 125 -3.84 19.58 -1.47
C GLY A 125 -3.90 20.72 -2.48
N GLY A 126 -4.81 21.65 -2.27
CA GLY A 126 -4.88 22.87 -3.07
C GLY A 126 -3.56 23.61 -3.05
N THR A 127 -2.97 23.69 -4.17
CA THR A 127 -2.04 24.57 -4.86
C THR A 127 -1.30 23.76 -5.90
N SER A 128 -1.22 24.21 -7.13
CA SER A 128 -0.67 23.52 -8.30
C SER A 128 0.79 23.13 -8.12
N GLY A 129 1.02 21.98 -7.43
CA GLY A 129 2.33 21.38 -7.28
C GLY A 129 2.40 20.09 -8.09
N ARG A 130 3.38 19.96 -8.97
CA ARG A 130 3.67 18.76 -9.75
C ARG A 130 3.79 17.57 -8.81
N SER A 131 3.07 16.48 -9.09
CA SER A 131 3.24 15.20 -8.36
C SER A 131 4.47 14.47 -8.87
N HIS A 132 5.33 14.04 -7.97
CA HIS A 132 6.52 13.25 -8.24
C HIS A 132 6.33 11.86 -7.59
N SER A 133 6.48 10.80 -8.36
CA SER A 133 6.35 9.44 -7.87
C SER A 133 7.35 8.52 -8.56
N ILE A 134 7.77 7.48 -7.84
CA ILE A 134 8.53 6.39 -8.46
C ILE A 134 7.61 5.51 -9.29
N THR A 135 8.20 4.80 -10.25
CA THR A 135 7.48 3.79 -11.04
C THR A 135 7.23 2.56 -10.19
N LEU A 136 5.95 2.26 -9.92
CA LEU A 136 5.56 1.08 -9.17
C LEU A 136 5.30 -0.11 -10.10
N PRO A 137 5.73 -1.32 -9.75
CA PRO A 137 5.45 -2.52 -10.53
C PRO A 137 3.97 -2.89 -10.47
N THR A 138 3.42 -3.37 -11.58
CA THR A 138 2.00 -3.72 -11.71
C THR A 138 1.70 -5.20 -11.44
N ASN A 139 2.72 -6.05 -11.39
CA ASN A 139 2.58 -7.51 -11.40
C ASN A 139 3.19 -8.21 -10.18
N ARG A 140 3.45 -7.49 -9.10
CA ARG A 140 4.01 -8.06 -7.87
C ARG A 140 3.53 -7.32 -6.63
N ASN A 141 3.58 -8.02 -5.48
CA ASN A 141 3.20 -7.45 -4.21
C ASN A 141 4.36 -6.64 -3.59
N TYR A 142 4.14 -5.35 -3.40
CA TYR A 142 5.02 -4.44 -2.66
C TYR A 142 4.30 -3.79 -1.45
N LEU A 143 3.10 -4.29 -1.11
CA LEU A 143 2.31 -3.82 0.03
C LEU A 143 2.28 -4.86 1.16
N TRP A 144 3.44 -5.41 1.49
CA TRP A 144 3.55 -6.34 2.61
C TRP A 144 3.26 -5.65 3.94
N ALA A 145 2.56 -6.35 4.82
CA ALA A 145 2.25 -5.89 6.17
C ALA A 145 3.09 -6.65 7.21
N GLN A 146 3.52 -5.95 8.27
CA GLN A 146 4.30 -6.56 9.35
C GLN A 146 3.55 -7.66 10.12
N LYS A 147 2.22 -7.70 10.06
CA LYS A 147 1.37 -8.75 10.66
C LYS A 147 1.05 -9.89 9.69
N ASN A 148 1.61 -9.89 8.49
CA ASN A 148 1.50 -11.03 7.58
C ASN A 148 2.07 -12.28 8.28
N PRO A 149 1.39 -13.45 8.22
CA PRO A 149 1.83 -14.68 8.89
C PRO A 149 3.26 -15.08 8.57
N ASP A 150 3.71 -14.92 7.32
CA ASP A 150 5.08 -15.26 6.90
C ASP A 150 6.11 -14.33 7.56
N ILE A 151 5.79 -13.05 7.74
CA ILE A 151 6.63 -12.08 8.46
C ILE A 151 6.68 -12.43 9.94
N VAL A 152 5.51 -12.67 10.55
CA VAL A 152 5.41 -12.98 11.99
C VAL A 152 6.17 -14.27 12.34
N LYS A 153 6.11 -15.28 11.46
CA LYS A 153 6.86 -16.53 11.63
C LYS A 153 8.38 -16.32 11.64
N LEU A 154 8.88 -15.37 10.87
CA LEU A 154 10.31 -15.11 10.73
C LEU A 154 10.87 -14.20 11.84
N VAL A 155 10.13 -13.13 12.21
CA VAL A 155 10.66 -12.04 13.04
C VAL A 155 9.69 -11.53 14.12
N GLY A 156 8.60 -12.24 14.33
CA GLY A 156 7.57 -11.84 15.30
C GLY A 156 6.85 -10.55 14.88
N ASN A 157 6.25 -9.86 15.86
CA ASN A 157 5.41 -8.67 15.63
C ASN A 157 6.18 -7.37 15.36
N SER A 158 7.51 -7.40 15.36
CA SER A 158 8.38 -6.21 15.19
C SER A 158 8.94 -6.05 13.78
N GLY A 159 8.35 -6.69 12.80
CA GLY A 159 8.86 -6.84 11.44
C GLY A 159 8.82 -5.60 10.53
N CYS A 160 8.55 -4.39 11.04
CA CYS A 160 8.41 -3.20 10.17
C CYS A 160 9.68 -2.88 9.35
N SER A 161 10.87 -3.09 9.89
CA SER A 161 12.13 -2.88 9.18
C SER A 161 12.32 -3.90 8.06
N LEU A 162 12.06 -5.19 8.32
CA LEU A 162 12.09 -6.24 7.29
C LEU A 162 11.11 -5.93 6.17
N VAL A 163 9.88 -5.55 6.53
CA VAL A 163 8.83 -5.24 5.56
C VAL A 163 9.17 -3.99 4.75
N ALA A 164 9.77 -2.96 5.34
CA ALA A 164 10.21 -1.79 4.58
C ALA A 164 11.27 -2.16 3.53
N VAL A 165 12.23 -3.01 3.87
CA VAL A 165 13.24 -3.52 2.92
C VAL A 165 12.59 -4.43 1.87
N LEU A 166 11.67 -5.31 2.26
CA LEU A 166 10.94 -6.20 1.36
C LEU A 166 10.11 -5.42 0.33
N ASN A 167 9.36 -4.41 0.77
CA ASN A 167 8.61 -3.54 -0.12
C ASN A 167 9.54 -2.79 -1.08
N THR A 168 10.66 -2.28 -0.57
CA THR A 168 11.71 -1.64 -1.39
C THR A 168 12.28 -2.63 -2.43
N ALA A 169 12.60 -3.87 -2.04
CA ALA A 169 13.10 -4.90 -2.94
C ALA A 169 12.08 -5.24 -4.03
N ASN A 170 10.80 -5.34 -3.67
CA ASN A 170 9.72 -5.67 -4.60
C ASN A 170 9.36 -4.51 -5.54
N ILE A 171 9.61 -3.27 -5.15
CA ILE A 171 9.50 -2.12 -6.05
C ILE A 171 10.69 -2.06 -7.01
N TYR A 172 11.89 -2.20 -6.47
CA TYR A 172 13.13 -1.90 -7.18
C TYR A 172 13.69 -3.06 -8.00
N GLY A 173 13.48 -4.29 -7.53
CA GLY A 173 14.05 -5.50 -8.11
C GLY A 173 13.37 -5.98 -9.40
N PRO A 174 13.97 -6.95 -10.09
CA PRO A 174 13.45 -7.48 -11.35
C PRO A 174 12.25 -8.42 -11.18
N ARG A 175 12.00 -8.93 -9.98
CA ARG A 175 10.92 -9.87 -9.64
C ARG A 175 10.42 -9.65 -8.22
N GLU A 176 9.38 -10.37 -7.84
CA GLU A 176 8.96 -10.45 -6.43
C GLU A 176 9.95 -11.28 -5.61
N PHE A 177 10.28 -10.78 -4.42
CA PHE A 177 11.12 -11.43 -3.43
C PHE A 177 10.29 -11.85 -2.24
N THR A 178 10.66 -12.98 -1.64
CA THR A 178 10.04 -13.48 -0.42
C THR A 178 10.67 -12.81 0.83
N PRO A 179 9.93 -12.79 1.97
CA PRO A 179 10.47 -12.29 3.23
C PRO A 179 11.79 -12.95 3.64
N ASN A 180 11.92 -14.26 3.40
CA ASN A 180 13.13 -15.00 3.78
C ASN A 180 14.35 -14.66 2.91
N GLU A 181 14.16 -14.40 1.62
CA GLU A 181 15.25 -13.93 0.74
C GLU A 181 15.79 -12.58 1.20
N VAL A 182 14.90 -11.65 1.59
CA VAL A 182 15.31 -10.35 2.09
C VAL A 182 15.96 -10.48 3.47
N LEU A 183 15.40 -11.29 4.36
CA LEU A 183 15.97 -11.53 5.68
C LEU A 183 17.40 -12.10 5.59
N THR A 184 17.62 -13.06 4.69
CA THR A 184 18.95 -13.64 4.44
C THR A 184 19.93 -12.59 3.90
N ALA A 185 19.50 -11.73 2.95
CA ALA A 185 20.33 -10.65 2.43
C ALA A 185 20.73 -9.64 3.53
N CYS A 186 19.83 -9.40 4.50
CA CYS A 186 20.10 -8.55 5.66
C CYS A 186 20.91 -9.24 6.78
N GLY A 187 21.49 -10.40 6.56
CA GLY A 187 22.30 -11.12 7.56
C GLY A 187 21.47 -11.68 8.72
N ASN A 188 20.19 -12.01 8.46
CA ASN A 188 19.22 -12.50 9.42
C ASN A 188 18.78 -11.47 10.49
N TRP A 189 17.96 -11.93 11.43
CA TRP A 189 17.41 -11.11 12.50
C TRP A 189 18.25 -11.20 13.76
N GLY A 190 18.73 -10.05 14.23
CA GLY A 190 19.49 -9.94 15.48
C GLY A 190 18.65 -9.41 16.64
N ALA A 191 19.27 -9.21 17.79
CA ALA A 191 18.63 -8.72 19.00
C ALA A 191 17.93 -7.35 18.83
N ASN A 192 18.43 -6.53 17.91
CA ASN A 192 17.93 -5.18 17.65
C ASN A 192 17.22 -5.02 16.29
N GLY A 193 16.82 -6.13 15.64
CA GLY A 193 16.19 -6.14 14.33
C GLY A 193 17.12 -6.66 13.23
N LEU A 194 17.05 -6.06 12.03
CA LEU A 194 17.92 -6.44 10.91
C LEU A 194 19.40 -6.16 11.22
N ASN A 195 20.27 -7.14 10.97
CA ASN A 195 21.70 -6.98 11.18
C ASN A 195 22.32 -5.98 10.19
N THR A 196 21.84 -6.00 8.95
CA THR A 196 22.24 -5.05 7.91
C THR A 196 21.02 -4.62 7.08
N TRP A 197 21.18 -3.52 6.34
CA TRP A 197 20.19 -3.06 5.40
C TRP A 197 20.68 -3.36 3.98
N ALA A 198 20.23 -4.47 3.41
CA ALA A 198 20.66 -4.93 2.10
C ALA A 198 19.47 -5.40 1.26
N LEU A 199 19.56 -5.19 -0.05
CA LEU A 199 18.65 -5.82 -1.01
C LEU A 199 19.22 -7.20 -1.39
N PRO A 200 18.35 -8.17 -1.77
CA PRO A 200 18.81 -9.44 -2.32
C PRO A 200 19.76 -9.25 -3.50
N SER A 201 20.76 -10.10 -3.64
CA SER A 201 21.80 -9.99 -4.68
C SER A 201 21.24 -10.01 -6.11
N LYS A 202 20.08 -10.64 -6.31
CA LYS A 202 19.35 -10.65 -7.59
C LYS A 202 18.53 -9.36 -7.83
N CYS A 203 18.40 -8.49 -6.83
CA CYS A 203 17.84 -7.17 -6.98
C CYS A 203 18.96 -6.28 -7.54
N ASN A 204 18.82 -5.79 -8.75
CA ASN A 204 19.84 -4.99 -9.44
C ASN A 204 20.04 -3.64 -8.74
N GLY A 205 20.73 -3.66 -7.60
CA GLY A 205 20.98 -2.51 -6.75
C GLY A 205 21.21 -2.88 -5.27
N LYS A 206 21.52 -1.89 -4.48
CA LYS A 206 21.75 -2.00 -3.02
C LYS A 206 21.11 -0.84 -2.29
N ILE A 207 20.84 -1.01 -1.00
CA ILE A 207 20.43 0.10 -0.14
C ILE A 207 21.66 0.89 0.25
N ASP A 208 21.60 2.20 0.01
CA ASP A 208 22.64 3.14 0.46
C ASP A 208 22.31 3.64 1.85
N THR A 209 23.12 3.23 2.83
CA THR A 209 23.02 3.68 4.21
C THR A 209 23.97 4.85 4.53
N SER A 210 24.70 5.37 3.54
CA SER A 210 25.71 6.44 3.77
C SER A 210 25.10 7.77 4.22
N LYS A 211 23.77 7.93 4.05
CA LYS A 211 23.02 9.12 4.49
C LYS A 211 22.33 8.92 5.84
N TYR A 212 22.72 7.90 6.55
CA TYR A 212 22.27 7.67 7.91
C TYR A 212 22.75 8.81 8.84
N THR A 213 21.80 9.58 9.37
CA THR A 213 22.09 10.62 10.37
C THR A 213 21.58 10.17 11.73
N HIS A 214 22.48 9.92 12.65
CA HIS A 214 22.14 9.68 14.05
C HIS A 214 21.78 11.00 14.73
N GLY A 215 20.60 11.06 15.35
CA GLY A 215 20.32 12.01 16.42
C GLY A 215 19.91 13.42 16.01
N GLY A 216 19.39 13.63 14.80
CA GLY A 216 18.91 14.94 14.38
C GLY A 216 17.39 14.99 14.24
N LYS A 217 16.70 15.79 15.04
CA LYS A 217 15.26 16.12 14.85
C LYS A 217 15.00 17.00 13.61
N VAL A 218 15.75 16.85 12.53
CA VAL A 218 15.71 17.75 11.39
C VAL A 218 14.86 17.14 10.28
N GLN A 219 13.55 17.37 10.34
CA GLN A 219 12.60 16.93 9.32
C GLN A 219 12.98 17.39 7.91
N ALA A 220 13.51 18.61 7.75
CA ALA A 220 13.94 19.15 6.47
C ALA A 220 14.99 18.28 5.76
N THR A 221 15.87 17.62 6.51
CA THR A 221 16.85 16.68 5.94
C THR A 221 16.17 15.45 5.35
N VAL A 222 15.15 14.91 6.04
CA VAL A 222 14.35 13.79 5.53
C VAL A 222 13.63 14.18 4.25
N PHE A 223 12.95 15.33 4.25
CA PHE A 223 12.19 15.80 3.09
C PHE A 223 13.07 16.05 1.87
N SER A 224 14.24 16.66 2.08
CA SER A 224 15.23 16.85 1.01
C SER A 224 15.74 15.52 0.44
N ALA A 225 15.97 14.53 1.29
CA ALA A 225 16.40 13.20 0.85
C ALA A 225 15.28 12.44 0.13
N VAL A 226 14.02 12.56 0.60
CA VAL A 226 12.85 12.00 -0.08
C VAL A 226 12.73 12.60 -1.47
N LYS A 227 12.80 13.93 -1.58
CA LYS A 227 12.76 14.63 -2.86
C LYS A 227 13.82 14.12 -3.81
N ALA A 228 15.07 14.12 -3.37
CA ALA A 228 16.20 13.68 -4.19
C ALA A 228 16.09 12.21 -4.60
N SER A 229 15.57 11.33 -3.75
CA SER A 229 15.38 9.91 -4.05
C SER A 229 14.27 9.70 -5.08
N ILE A 230 13.09 10.28 -4.85
CA ILE A 230 11.92 10.14 -5.72
C ILE A 230 12.19 10.74 -7.11
N ASP A 231 12.85 11.89 -7.19
CA ASP A 231 13.22 12.53 -8.47
C ASP A 231 14.17 11.66 -9.31
N ASN A 232 14.91 10.75 -8.65
CA ASN A 232 15.75 9.74 -9.31
C ASN A 232 15.04 8.37 -9.49
N ASN A 233 13.72 8.32 -9.33
CA ASN A 233 12.92 7.09 -9.42
C ASN A 233 13.37 6.00 -8.43
N LEU A 234 13.77 6.38 -7.22
CA LEU A 234 14.24 5.49 -6.17
C LEU A 234 13.35 5.57 -4.92
N PRO A 235 12.91 4.45 -4.34
CA PRO A 235 12.25 4.44 -3.04
C PRO A 235 13.24 4.80 -1.94
N ILE A 236 12.73 5.35 -0.84
CA ILE A 236 13.54 5.67 0.34
C ILE A 236 12.85 5.21 1.62
N ILE A 237 13.61 4.56 2.49
CA ILE A 237 13.12 4.08 3.79
C ILE A 237 13.34 5.17 4.84
N ILE A 238 12.28 5.50 5.56
CA ILE A 238 12.25 6.51 6.61
C ILE A 238 11.99 5.84 7.95
N ARG A 239 12.68 6.27 8.99
CA ARG A 239 12.39 5.89 10.37
C ARG A 239 11.52 6.94 11.04
N LEU A 240 10.47 6.47 11.69
CA LEU A 240 9.63 7.24 12.59
C LEU A 240 9.96 6.85 14.03
N ASN A 241 10.01 7.82 14.93
CA ASN A 241 10.26 7.59 16.35
C ASN A 241 9.08 8.11 17.18
N SER A 242 8.70 7.38 18.21
CA SER A 242 7.80 7.91 19.22
C SER A 242 8.46 9.06 19.99
N SER A 243 7.65 9.99 20.50
CA SER A 243 8.12 11.19 21.24
C SER A 243 9.05 10.87 22.41
N ASN A 244 8.92 9.67 23.01
CA ASN A 244 9.77 9.18 24.11
C ASN A 244 10.96 8.33 23.62
N GLY A 245 11.17 8.18 22.31
CA GLY A 245 12.27 7.42 21.71
C GLY A 245 12.20 5.89 21.90
N LYS A 246 11.18 5.38 22.61
CA LYS A 246 11.10 3.94 22.96
C LYS A 246 10.54 3.06 21.84
N LYS A 247 9.86 3.64 20.87
CA LYS A 247 9.28 2.90 19.74
C LYS A 247 9.79 3.48 18.43
N THR A 248 10.07 2.61 17.49
CA THR A 248 10.50 2.98 16.14
C THR A 248 9.66 2.26 15.12
N HIS A 249 9.41 2.93 14.01
CA HIS A 249 8.70 2.36 12.87
C HIS A 249 9.42 2.73 11.58
N PHE A 250 9.34 1.87 10.58
CA PHE A 250 9.97 2.10 9.28
C PHE A 250 8.91 2.08 8.19
N VAL A 251 8.96 3.05 7.31
CA VAL A 251 8.06 3.21 6.15
C VAL A 251 8.88 3.43 4.89
N THR A 252 8.31 3.14 3.72
CA THR A 252 8.98 3.34 2.43
C THR A 252 8.30 4.47 1.67
N ALA A 253 8.97 5.62 1.49
CA ALA A 253 8.45 6.72 0.69
C ALA A 253 8.56 6.40 -0.80
N ILE A 254 7.50 6.71 -1.55
CA ILE A 254 7.31 6.38 -2.96
C ILE A 254 6.85 7.56 -3.82
N ALA A 255 6.36 8.64 -3.21
CA ALA A 255 5.91 9.82 -3.92
C ALA A 255 5.93 11.06 -3.02
N TYR A 256 5.93 12.24 -3.63
CA TYR A 256 5.66 13.50 -2.95
C TYR A 256 4.91 14.47 -3.88
N THR A 257 4.34 15.52 -3.31
CA THR A 257 3.68 16.62 -4.03
C THR A 257 4.30 17.95 -3.68
N GLY A 258 4.20 18.92 -4.59
CA GLY A 258 4.76 20.25 -4.39
C GLY A 258 6.27 20.25 -4.29
N ASP A 259 6.79 20.93 -3.29
CA ASP A 259 8.22 21.06 -3.00
C ASP A 259 8.78 20.04 -2.01
N CYS A 260 7.94 19.09 -1.57
CA CYS A 260 8.30 18.10 -0.55
C CYS A 260 8.65 18.74 0.82
N SER A 261 7.92 19.77 1.23
CA SER A 261 8.24 20.56 2.44
C SER A 261 7.48 20.11 3.70
N SER A 262 6.56 19.13 3.59
CA SER A 262 5.75 18.66 4.70
C SER A 262 5.55 17.14 4.69
N ALA A 263 5.29 16.55 5.86
CA ALA A 263 4.98 15.12 5.98
C ALA A 263 3.66 14.75 5.28
N SER A 264 2.71 15.66 5.21
CA SER A 264 1.44 15.48 4.48
C SER A 264 1.62 15.45 2.96
N SER A 265 2.72 15.98 2.43
CA SER A 265 3.03 15.95 1.00
C SER A 265 3.73 14.65 0.55
N ILE A 266 4.15 13.78 1.47
CA ILE A 266 4.92 12.57 1.16
C ILE A 266 4.02 11.34 1.29
N SER A 267 3.96 10.52 0.25
CA SER A 267 3.27 9.23 0.25
C SER A 267 4.22 8.10 0.60
N VAL A 268 3.82 7.26 1.55
CA VAL A 268 4.61 6.13 2.04
C VAL A 268 3.83 4.83 2.01
N ILE A 269 4.53 3.71 1.84
CA ILE A 269 4.03 2.38 2.15
C ILE A 269 4.28 2.14 3.64
N ASP A 270 3.19 1.99 4.39
CA ASP A 270 3.25 1.72 5.83
C ASP A 270 3.08 0.23 6.12
N PRO A 271 4.12 -0.44 6.64
CA PRO A 271 4.04 -1.84 7.06
C PRO A 271 2.97 -2.15 8.11
N ALA A 272 2.49 -1.14 8.84
CA ALA A 272 1.47 -1.35 9.86
C ALA A 272 0.13 -1.89 9.32
N GLY A 273 -0.10 -1.77 8.03
CA GLY A 273 -1.30 -2.34 7.39
C GLY A 273 -1.03 -2.80 5.95
N GLY A 274 0.19 -2.64 5.45
CA GLY A 274 0.50 -2.87 4.04
C GLY A 274 -0.25 -1.90 3.13
N VAL A 275 -0.35 -0.64 3.54
CA VAL A 275 -1.17 0.39 2.87
C VAL A 275 -0.32 1.59 2.48
N ILE A 276 -0.78 2.32 1.46
CA ILE A 276 -0.20 3.62 1.11
C ILE A 276 -0.99 4.70 1.84
N ARG A 277 -0.28 5.60 2.50
CA ARG A 277 -0.82 6.78 3.18
C ARG A 277 0.20 7.92 3.17
N THR A 278 -0.15 9.09 3.72
CA THR A 278 0.84 10.15 3.92
C THR A 278 1.81 9.79 5.06
N LEU A 279 2.99 10.38 5.03
CA LEU A 279 3.97 10.22 6.10
C LEU A 279 3.43 10.76 7.44
N GLU A 280 2.62 11.84 7.39
CA GLU A 280 1.93 12.39 8.55
C GLU A 280 0.94 11.40 9.16
N GLU A 281 0.09 10.76 8.33
CA GLU A 281 -0.86 9.74 8.79
C GLU A 281 -0.15 8.52 9.38
N ALA A 282 0.97 8.09 8.80
CA ALA A 282 1.77 6.97 9.31
C ALA A 282 2.34 7.30 10.71
N GLY A 283 2.77 8.53 10.94
CA GLY A 283 3.23 9.02 12.25
C GLY A 283 2.09 9.17 13.25
N THR A 284 1.02 9.86 12.88
CA THR A 284 -0.13 10.14 13.76
C THR A 284 -0.81 8.86 14.24
N ALA A 285 -0.97 7.87 13.38
CA ALA A 285 -1.58 6.58 13.73
C ALA A 285 -0.87 5.85 14.88
N ARG A 286 0.38 6.23 15.21
CA ARG A 286 1.22 5.63 16.24
C ARG A 286 1.68 6.59 17.33
N ASN A 287 1.21 7.83 17.29
CA ASN A 287 1.75 8.91 18.11
C ASN A 287 3.28 9.03 17.97
N GLU A 288 3.75 8.91 16.74
CA GLU A 288 5.15 9.00 16.32
C GLU A 288 5.32 10.23 15.44
N THR A 289 6.51 10.81 15.46
CA THR A 289 6.86 11.95 14.62
C THR A 289 7.99 11.59 13.67
N VAL A 290 8.04 12.28 12.54
CA VAL A 290 9.15 12.14 11.60
C VAL A 290 10.38 12.79 12.22
N TYR A 291 11.30 11.98 12.71
CA TYR A 291 12.63 12.45 13.09
C TYR A 291 13.63 11.99 12.03
N GLY A 292 14.55 12.84 11.66
CA GLY A 292 15.58 12.58 10.66
C GLY A 292 16.65 11.57 11.05
N ASP A 293 16.34 10.60 11.89
CA ASP A 293 17.31 9.70 12.46
C ASP A 293 17.83 8.65 11.50
N TYR A 294 17.06 8.26 10.47
CA TYR A 294 17.47 7.21 9.55
C TYR A 294 16.87 7.38 8.16
N ILE A 295 17.72 7.43 7.16
CA ILE A 295 17.34 7.47 5.75
C ILE A 295 18.21 6.46 5.01
N ALA A 296 17.56 5.51 4.34
CA ALA A 296 18.23 4.55 3.49
C ALA A 296 17.58 4.58 2.09
N THR A 297 18.38 4.77 1.06
CA THR A 297 17.92 4.81 -0.33
C THR A 297 18.34 3.55 -1.06
N ALA A 298 17.50 3.05 -1.98
CA ALA A 298 17.94 2.08 -2.96
C ALA A 298 18.84 2.77 -4.01
N ARG A 299 19.91 2.12 -4.44
CA ARG A 299 20.78 2.58 -5.53
C ARG A 299 20.84 1.53 -6.62
N ARG A 300 20.86 1.98 -7.88
CA ARG A 300 21.23 1.12 -8.99
C ARG A 300 22.76 1.01 -9.03
N SER A 301 23.26 -0.22 -9.18
CA SER A 301 24.67 -0.51 -9.38
C SER A 301 25.11 -0.07 -10.77
#